data_5639ab9e0b48160fc133b0f4ca5e812f
#
_entry.id   5639ab9e0b48160fc133b0f4ca5e812f
#
_cell.length_a   1.000
_cell.length_b   1.000
_cell.length_c   1.000
_cell.angle_alpha   90.00
_cell.angle_beta   90.00
_cell.angle_gamma   90.00
#
_symmetry.space_group_name_H-M   'P 1'
#
loop_
_entity.id
_entity.type
_entity.pdbx_description
1 polymer ?
#
loop_
_entity_poly.entity_id
_entity_poly.type
_entity_poly.pdbx_seq_one_letter_code
_entity_poly.pdbx_strand_id
1 'polypeptide(L)'
;MGQHGITISQGQPYLFGMVVKTQESVKFTVSLTDRTGKNVYCRATSVGGGDDWTRLEVELTPQAADSDADLRICWENAGYVCVGAVSLLPKDHFHGMRRDVVEAMKDLGIKVLRWPGGNFAGEFNWMDGLLPADMRAPFQSYLGLETQPHTMGYDFSEMNTDDFIALCREIGAEPFITINPCWNTPDENAAWVEYCNGDVSTPYGKLRANRGHQEPYNVQFWSLGNEFGYGHMEGDNTPAGYCQIALENGKKMLEASPGLSLCSSGPYPNKEWAEFSAKPLAGISQMISQHYYGYDPHYTDLSTVEEEYNRCMASVSRMRELIHQSRQWLEPSIRISMDEWNVWYAWYRPSSVTDGIYAALVLHMLMEEAEKSGIALACHFQAINEGMLCVKPNHVSLTAQGQVFSWMNRWHMGNRLCSASQEAVITVDREGRVSATVVNAAFHRKKPVDFSSFGPCSEAVLFSSDTVLPPSSFTQSNVLDQAAGGTLQMPPHSVLFLRF
;
A
#
# COMPACT_ATOMS: atom_id res chain seq x y z
N MET A 1 30.72 -11.70 -12.63
CA MET A 1 29.27 -11.60 -12.54
C MET A 1 28.93 -10.19 -12.10
N GLY A 2 27.74 -9.67 -12.40
CA GLY A 2 27.36 -8.32 -11.97
C GLY A 2 25.98 -7.91 -12.44
N GLN A 3 25.58 -6.72 -12.02
CA GLN A 3 24.33 -6.07 -12.39
C GLN A 3 24.58 -4.63 -12.77
N HIS A 4 23.89 -4.17 -13.78
CA HIS A 4 23.91 -2.80 -14.29
C HIS A 4 22.77 -1.95 -13.72
N GLY A 5 22.88 -0.63 -13.87
CA GLY A 5 21.79 0.29 -13.61
C GLY A 5 21.52 0.57 -12.13
N ILE A 6 22.54 0.43 -11.29
CA ILE A 6 22.41 0.69 -9.86
C ILE A 6 22.68 2.16 -9.57
N THR A 7 21.74 2.82 -8.91
CA THR A 7 21.96 4.18 -8.40
C THR A 7 22.67 4.15 -7.07
N ILE A 8 23.82 4.83 -6.98
CA ILE A 8 24.62 4.94 -5.76
C ILE A 8 24.84 6.41 -5.39
N SER A 9 24.94 6.67 -4.08
CA SER A 9 25.19 8.00 -3.54
C SER A 9 26.57 8.08 -2.91
N GLN A 10 27.27 9.20 -3.12
CA GLN A 10 28.59 9.44 -2.52
C GLN A 10 28.52 9.38 -1.00
N GLY A 11 29.39 8.61 -0.37
CA GLY A 11 29.51 8.50 1.07
C GLY A 11 28.43 7.66 1.75
N GLN A 12 27.42 7.17 1.02
CA GLN A 12 26.39 6.25 1.54
C GLN A 12 26.99 4.85 1.67
N PRO A 13 27.01 4.26 2.87
CA PRO A 13 27.41 2.86 3.03
C PRO A 13 26.32 1.91 2.49
N TYR A 14 26.76 0.87 1.80
CA TYR A 14 25.88 -0.23 1.32
C TYR A 14 26.36 -1.56 1.92
N LEU A 15 25.42 -2.38 2.33
CA LEU A 15 25.65 -3.75 2.73
C LEU A 15 25.48 -4.67 1.51
N PHE A 16 26.55 -5.29 1.10
CA PHE A 16 26.52 -6.35 0.09
C PHE A 16 26.42 -7.69 0.81
N GLY A 17 25.51 -8.54 0.38
CA GLY A 17 25.36 -9.93 0.80
C GLY A 17 25.39 -10.87 -0.39
N MET A 18 25.99 -12.05 -0.24
CA MET A 18 25.99 -13.09 -1.26
C MET A 18 26.01 -14.48 -0.61
N VAL A 19 25.16 -15.39 -1.07
CA VAL A 19 25.15 -16.80 -0.67
C VAL A 19 25.83 -17.61 -1.76
N VAL A 20 26.91 -18.30 -1.39
CA VAL A 20 27.73 -19.08 -2.34
C VAL A 20 28.01 -20.47 -1.86
N LYS A 21 28.22 -21.38 -2.83
CA LYS A 21 28.80 -22.70 -2.64
C LYS A 21 29.92 -22.90 -3.66
N THR A 22 31.07 -23.38 -3.21
CA THR A 22 32.29 -23.55 -4.02
C THR A 22 32.99 -24.85 -3.65
N GLN A 23 33.90 -25.31 -4.47
CA GLN A 23 34.69 -26.52 -4.16
C GLN A 23 35.67 -26.27 -3.00
N GLU A 24 36.29 -25.09 -2.97
CA GLU A 24 37.25 -24.65 -1.95
C GLU A 24 36.93 -23.21 -1.55
N SER A 25 37.56 -22.75 -0.46
CA SER A 25 37.45 -21.37 -0.07
C SER A 25 38.02 -20.43 -1.14
N VAL A 26 37.23 -19.45 -1.58
CA VAL A 26 37.52 -18.55 -2.70
C VAL A 26 37.59 -17.10 -2.19
N LYS A 27 38.51 -16.33 -2.74
CA LYS A 27 38.56 -14.88 -2.53
C LYS A 27 37.68 -14.19 -3.56
N PHE A 28 36.66 -13.52 -3.07
CA PHE A 28 35.77 -12.67 -3.87
C PHE A 28 36.16 -11.19 -3.75
N THR A 29 36.15 -10.49 -4.87
CA THR A 29 36.29 -9.05 -4.91
C THR A 29 34.96 -8.45 -5.39
N VAL A 30 34.36 -7.59 -4.57
CA VAL A 30 33.12 -6.90 -4.88
C VAL A 30 33.43 -5.42 -5.09
N SER A 31 32.91 -4.84 -6.15
CA SER A 31 33.15 -3.41 -6.46
C SER A 31 31.93 -2.75 -7.08
N LEU A 32 31.78 -1.46 -6.81
CA LEU A 32 30.89 -0.56 -7.53
C LEU A 32 31.75 0.27 -8.48
N THR A 33 31.38 0.26 -9.77
CA THR A 33 32.16 0.91 -10.82
C THR A 33 31.23 1.66 -11.78
N ASP A 34 31.80 2.51 -12.65
CA ASP A 34 31.09 2.99 -13.82
C ASP A 34 30.79 1.83 -14.80
N ARG A 35 29.95 2.05 -15.80
CA ARG A 35 29.60 1.10 -16.85
C ARG A 35 30.80 0.53 -17.59
N THR A 36 31.89 1.27 -17.70
CA THR A 36 33.10 0.85 -18.39
C THR A 36 34.02 0.03 -17.50
N GLY A 37 33.84 0.08 -16.17
CA GLY A 37 34.72 -0.54 -15.18
C GLY A 37 36.06 0.19 -14.98
N LYS A 38 36.24 1.35 -15.61
CA LYS A 38 37.48 2.14 -15.49
C LYS A 38 37.53 2.93 -14.20
N ASN A 39 36.39 3.49 -13.78
CA ASN A 39 36.26 4.22 -12.54
C ASN A 39 35.67 3.29 -11.47
N VAL A 40 36.46 3.00 -10.44
CA VAL A 40 36.05 2.18 -9.30
C VAL A 40 35.67 3.12 -8.17
N TYR A 41 34.38 3.16 -7.82
CA TYR A 41 33.86 4.01 -6.75
C TYR A 41 34.16 3.48 -5.35
N CYS A 42 34.13 2.17 -5.19
CA CYS A 42 34.58 1.43 -4.01
C CYS A 42 34.83 -0.04 -4.32
N ARG A 43 35.58 -0.69 -3.44
CA ARG A 43 35.91 -2.11 -3.57
C ARG A 43 36.12 -2.72 -2.17
N ALA A 44 35.62 -3.94 -2.00
CA ALA A 44 35.88 -4.76 -0.82
C ALA A 44 36.23 -6.20 -1.23
N THR A 45 36.83 -6.94 -0.34
CA THR A 45 37.14 -8.36 -0.54
C THR A 45 36.64 -9.18 0.62
N SER A 46 36.14 -10.39 0.32
CA SER A 46 35.78 -11.39 1.30
C SER A 46 36.30 -12.74 0.86
N VAL A 47 36.55 -13.62 1.82
CA VAL A 47 36.99 -15.00 1.57
C VAL A 47 35.99 -15.94 2.18
N GLY A 48 35.51 -16.90 1.40
CA GLY A 48 34.56 -17.91 1.87
C GLY A 48 34.12 -18.86 0.77
N GLY A 49 33.06 -19.58 1.05
CA GLY A 49 32.64 -20.73 0.23
C GLY A 49 33.18 -22.03 0.79
N GLY A 50 32.82 -23.13 0.17
CA GLY A 50 33.08 -24.51 0.54
C GLY A 50 31.96 -25.41 0.06
N ASP A 51 31.96 -26.67 0.44
CA ASP A 51 30.97 -27.66 0.03
C ASP A 51 29.53 -27.35 0.49
N ASP A 52 29.38 -26.48 1.50
CA ASP A 52 28.10 -25.99 1.98
C ASP A 52 27.84 -24.57 1.56
N TRP A 53 26.56 -24.18 1.53
CA TRP A 53 26.15 -22.80 1.28
C TRP A 53 26.65 -21.89 2.39
N THR A 54 27.41 -20.84 2.02
CA THR A 54 28.03 -19.89 2.92
C THR A 54 27.58 -18.47 2.57
N ARG A 55 27.20 -17.68 3.57
CA ARG A 55 26.88 -16.26 3.38
C ARG A 55 28.15 -15.42 3.53
N LEU A 56 28.42 -14.56 2.56
CA LEU A 56 29.47 -13.55 2.56
C LEU A 56 28.83 -12.17 2.67
N GLU A 57 29.44 -11.31 3.49
CA GLU A 57 29.00 -9.92 3.65
C GLU A 57 30.16 -8.97 3.59
N VAL A 58 30.01 -7.83 2.92
CA VAL A 58 30.95 -6.72 2.91
C VAL A 58 30.22 -5.38 2.90
N GLU A 59 30.85 -4.37 3.47
CA GLU A 59 30.39 -3.00 3.37
C GLU A 59 31.10 -2.27 2.23
N LEU A 60 30.34 -1.53 1.43
CA LEU A 60 30.82 -0.76 0.28
C LEU A 60 30.42 0.71 0.48
N THR A 61 31.40 1.64 0.50
CA THR A 61 31.14 3.07 0.61
C THR A 61 31.70 3.79 -0.61
N PRO A 62 30.84 4.17 -1.58
CA PRO A 62 31.27 4.83 -2.81
C PRO A 62 31.86 6.23 -2.55
N GLN A 63 32.93 6.56 -3.24
CA GLN A 63 33.57 7.87 -3.19
C GLN A 63 32.96 8.91 -4.13
N ALA A 64 32.08 8.48 -5.05
CA ALA A 64 31.31 9.33 -5.94
C ALA A 64 29.89 8.77 -6.12
N ALA A 65 28.93 9.63 -6.49
CA ALA A 65 27.58 9.25 -6.87
C ALA A 65 27.54 8.86 -8.37
N ASP A 66 26.69 7.89 -8.68
CA ASP A 66 26.39 7.50 -10.05
C ASP A 66 24.94 6.98 -10.13
N SER A 67 24.19 7.36 -11.16
CA SER A 67 22.82 6.89 -11.39
C SER A 67 22.76 5.60 -12.23
N ASP A 68 23.89 5.13 -12.76
CA ASP A 68 24.00 3.99 -13.66
C ASP A 68 25.26 3.15 -13.36
N ALA A 69 25.57 2.94 -12.10
CA ALA A 69 26.71 2.15 -11.67
C ALA A 69 26.52 0.65 -11.93
N ASP A 70 27.66 -0.05 -11.99
CA ASP A 70 27.75 -1.51 -12.05
C ASP A 70 28.18 -2.08 -10.72
N LEU A 71 27.44 -3.06 -10.21
CA LEU A 71 27.94 -4.01 -9.21
C LEU A 71 28.73 -5.10 -9.92
N ARG A 72 29.98 -5.31 -9.56
CA ARG A 72 30.86 -6.34 -10.12
C ARG A 72 31.38 -7.26 -9.03
N ILE A 73 31.23 -8.56 -9.24
CA ILE A 73 31.71 -9.64 -8.39
C ILE A 73 32.73 -10.45 -9.19
N CYS A 74 33.96 -10.45 -8.74
CA CYS A 74 35.08 -11.16 -9.38
C CYS A 74 35.68 -12.17 -8.41
N TRP A 75 36.16 -13.29 -8.93
CA TRP A 75 36.92 -14.30 -8.22
C TRP A 75 37.96 -14.96 -9.14
N GLU A 76 38.94 -15.58 -8.52
CA GLU A 76 40.03 -16.28 -9.23
C GLU A 76 40.23 -17.70 -8.66
N ASN A 77 40.70 -18.60 -9.49
CA ASN A 77 41.14 -19.94 -9.09
C ASN A 77 40.06 -20.80 -8.42
N ALA A 78 38.81 -20.71 -8.85
CA ALA A 78 37.74 -21.56 -8.39
C ALA A 78 37.45 -22.68 -9.41
N GLY A 79 37.25 -23.91 -8.95
CA GLY A 79 36.78 -24.99 -9.79
C GLY A 79 35.34 -24.78 -10.28
N TYR A 80 34.45 -24.40 -9.37
CA TYR A 80 33.10 -23.94 -9.67
C TYR A 80 32.68 -22.92 -8.60
N VAL A 81 31.73 -22.05 -8.96
CA VAL A 81 31.04 -21.12 -8.06
C VAL A 81 29.55 -21.21 -8.33
N CYS A 82 28.80 -21.67 -7.35
CA CYS A 82 27.34 -21.56 -7.35
C CYS A 82 26.93 -20.33 -6.54
N VAL A 83 26.09 -19.51 -7.10
CA VAL A 83 25.53 -18.31 -6.43
C VAL A 83 24.04 -18.52 -6.20
N GLY A 84 23.62 -18.52 -4.95
CA GLY A 84 22.22 -18.69 -4.55
C GLY A 84 21.46 -17.38 -4.54
N ALA A 85 22.04 -16.35 -3.90
CA ALA A 85 21.43 -15.04 -3.80
C ALA A 85 22.50 -13.95 -3.76
N VAL A 86 22.13 -12.73 -4.19
CA VAL A 86 22.96 -11.53 -4.09
C VAL A 86 22.05 -10.36 -3.67
N SER A 87 22.49 -9.59 -2.68
CA SER A 87 21.79 -8.40 -2.23
C SER A 87 22.76 -7.22 -2.10
N LEU A 88 22.25 -6.00 -2.36
CA LEU A 88 22.95 -4.74 -2.11
C LEU A 88 21.95 -3.75 -1.58
N LEU A 89 22.03 -3.45 -0.28
CA LEU A 89 21.08 -2.57 0.42
C LEU A 89 21.82 -1.36 1.02
N PRO A 90 21.24 -0.17 1.04
CA PRO A 90 21.74 0.92 1.87
C PRO A 90 21.84 0.45 3.33
N LYS A 91 22.92 0.81 4.04
CA LYS A 91 23.14 0.34 5.43
C LYS A 91 22.07 0.85 6.41
N ASP A 92 21.47 1.98 6.11
CA ASP A 92 20.40 2.60 6.89
C ASP A 92 18.98 2.09 6.50
N HIS A 93 18.89 1.03 5.71
CA HIS A 93 17.60 0.43 5.35
C HIS A 93 16.77 0.07 6.59
N PHE A 94 15.44 0.15 6.46
CA PHE A 94 14.50 -0.30 7.47
C PHE A 94 13.95 -1.68 7.08
N HIS A 95 14.45 -2.75 7.70
CA HIS A 95 14.03 -4.13 7.38
C HIS A 95 14.10 -4.47 5.86
N GLY A 96 15.15 -4.06 5.18
CA GLY A 96 15.31 -4.23 3.73
C GLY A 96 14.64 -3.14 2.88
N MET A 97 13.77 -2.33 3.45
CA MET A 97 13.08 -1.23 2.78
C MET A 97 13.92 0.06 2.77
N ARG A 98 13.80 0.85 1.74
CA ARG A 98 14.43 2.18 1.65
C ARG A 98 13.91 3.11 2.74
N ARG A 99 14.80 3.69 3.52
CA ARG A 99 14.45 4.58 4.64
C ARG A 99 13.63 5.78 4.19
N ASP A 100 13.98 6.43 3.09
CA ASP A 100 13.28 7.59 2.54
C ASP A 100 11.83 7.24 2.12
N VAL A 101 11.58 6.02 1.64
CA VAL A 101 10.24 5.55 1.32
C VAL A 101 9.41 5.34 2.58
N VAL A 102 9.99 4.71 3.62
CA VAL A 102 9.32 4.51 4.91
C VAL A 102 8.95 5.85 5.55
N GLU A 103 9.85 6.83 5.54
CA GLU A 103 9.57 8.19 6.04
C GLU A 103 8.44 8.86 5.25
N ALA A 104 8.45 8.74 3.92
CA ALA A 104 7.37 9.27 3.08
C ALA A 104 6.03 8.58 3.36
N MET A 105 6.00 7.26 3.60
CA MET A 105 4.79 6.55 4.02
C MET A 105 4.30 7.01 5.40
N LYS A 106 5.19 7.31 6.32
CA LYS A 106 4.85 7.89 7.63
C LYS A 106 4.19 9.26 7.47
N ASP A 107 4.71 10.09 6.58
CA ASP A 107 4.16 11.42 6.27
C ASP A 107 2.78 11.37 5.58
N LEU A 108 2.41 10.26 4.95
CA LEU A 108 1.06 10.05 4.44
C LEU A 108 0.01 9.95 5.56
N GLY A 109 0.40 9.56 6.78
CA GLY A 109 -0.51 9.40 7.91
C GLY A 109 -1.46 8.23 7.75
N ILE A 110 -1.03 7.16 7.08
CA ILE A 110 -1.81 5.93 6.85
C ILE A 110 -2.29 5.36 8.17
N LYS A 111 -3.60 5.03 8.27
CA LYS A 111 -4.19 4.46 9.49
C LYS A 111 -4.37 2.96 9.44
N VAL A 112 -4.53 2.40 8.26
CA VAL A 112 -4.62 0.95 8.01
C VAL A 112 -3.79 0.64 6.78
N LEU A 113 -2.93 -0.37 6.86
CA LEU A 113 -2.15 -0.88 5.73
C LEU A 113 -2.53 -2.34 5.49
N ARG A 114 -3.01 -2.63 4.27
CA ARG A 114 -3.43 -3.97 3.85
C ARG A 114 -2.29 -4.69 3.12
N TRP A 115 -2.04 -5.96 3.49
CA TRP A 115 -0.99 -6.80 2.91
C TRP A 115 -1.29 -8.30 3.17
N PRO A 116 -0.78 -9.24 2.37
CA PRO A 116 -0.09 -9.06 1.08
C PRO A 116 -1.02 -8.46 0.02
N GLY A 117 -2.31 -8.53 0.23
CA GLY A 117 -3.37 -7.83 -0.49
C GLY A 117 -3.44 -8.11 -1.98
N GLY A 118 -4.57 -7.74 -2.61
CA GLY A 118 -4.82 -7.98 -4.01
C GLY A 118 -4.72 -9.45 -4.40
N ASN A 119 -4.57 -9.72 -5.71
CA ASN A 119 -4.47 -11.09 -6.24
C ASN A 119 -3.22 -11.82 -5.77
N PHE A 120 -2.17 -11.08 -5.41
CA PHE A 120 -0.94 -11.64 -4.84
C PHE A 120 -1.20 -12.45 -3.55
N ALA A 121 -2.24 -12.14 -2.78
CA ALA A 121 -2.61 -12.93 -1.60
C ALA A 121 -2.89 -14.40 -1.94
N GLY A 122 -3.39 -14.70 -3.16
CA GLY A 122 -3.63 -16.06 -3.65
C GLY A 122 -2.38 -16.86 -3.94
N GLU A 123 -1.22 -16.22 -3.99
CA GLU A 123 0.08 -16.85 -4.30
C GLU A 123 1.03 -16.82 -3.11
N PHE A 124 0.69 -16.07 -2.05
CA PHE A 124 1.56 -15.83 -0.91
C PHE A 124 1.44 -16.93 0.15
N ASN A 125 2.58 -17.54 0.50
CA ASN A 125 2.72 -18.45 1.63
C ASN A 125 3.49 -17.76 2.76
N TRP A 126 2.83 -17.44 3.87
CA TRP A 126 3.44 -16.74 4.99
C TRP A 126 4.59 -17.51 5.65
N MET A 127 4.58 -18.84 5.59
CA MET A 127 5.63 -19.69 6.17
C MET A 127 6.95 -19.57 5.42
N ASP A 128 6.92 -19.35 4.10
CA ASP A 128 8.15 -19.12 3.32
C ASP A 128 8.85 -17.83 3.77
N GLY A 129 8.10 -16.83 4.20
CA GLY A 129 8.62 -15.61 4.80
C GLY A 129 9.38 -15.81 6.12
N LEU A 130 9.21 -16.95 6.79
CA LEU A 130 9.98 -17.27 8.01
C LEU A 130 11.43 -17.65 7.72
N LEU A 131 11.74 -18.01 6.48
CA LEU A 131 13.12 -18.24 6.05
C LEU A 131 13.87 -16.89 5.92
N PRO A 132 15.22 -16.90 6.07
CA PRO A 132 16.02 -15.76 5.66
C PRO A 132 15.72 -15.36 4.22
N ALA A 133 15.72 -14.07 3.90
CA ALA A 133 15.34 -13.57 2.57
C ALA A 133 16.10 -14.26 1.42
N ASP A 134 17.40 -14.49 1.61
CA ASP A 134 18.26 -15.17 0.62
C ASP A 134 17.97 -16.67 0.44
N MET A 135 17.11 -17.25 1.26
CA MET A 135 16.74 -18.69 1.22
C MET A 135 15.30 -18.91 0.76
N ARG A 136 14.54 -17.83 0.54
CA ARG A 136 13.17 -17.92 0.02
C ARG A 136 13.22 -18.26 -1.46
N ALA A 137 12.44 -19.27 -1.87
CA ALA A 137 12.34 -19.60 -3.28
C ALA A 137 11.55 -18.54 -4.03
N PRO A 138 12.07 -17.98 -5.13
CA PRO A 138 11.29 -17.11 -5.98
C PRO A 138 10.18 -17.92 -6.68
N PHE A 139 9.01 -17.30 -6.86
CA PHE A 139 7.92 -17.90 -7.63
C PHE A 139 7.46 -16.94 -8.73
N GLN A 140 6.92 -17.49 -9.81
CA GLN A 140 6.40 -16.70 -10.92
C GLN A 140 4.97 -16.29 -10.56
N SER A 141 4.78 -14.99 -10.34
CA SER A 141 3.47 -14.43 -10.03
C SER A 141 2.54 -14.46 -11.25
N TYR A 142 1.26 -14.67 -11.02
CA TYR A 142 0.21 -14.68 -12.03
C TYR A 142 0.19 -13.41 -12.91
N LEU A 143 0.36 -12.24 -12.31
CA LEU A 143 0.48 -10.95 -13.01
C LEU A 143 1.92 -10.45 -13.12
N GLY A 144 2.90 -11.31 -12.82
CA GLY A 144 4.27 -10.89 -12.61
C GLY A 144 4.92 -10.18 -13.80
N LEU A 145 4.66 -10.62 -15.04
CA LEU A 145 5.22 -9.95 -16.23
C LEU A 145 4.69 -8.52 -16.42
N GLU A 146 3.46 -8.24 -16.00
CA GLU A 146 2.87 -6.91 -16.08
C GLU A 146 3.35 -6.01 -14.94
N THR A 147 3.39 -6.54 -13.72
CA THR A 147 3.69 -5.78 -12.50
C THR A 147 5.17 -5.76 -12.15
N GLN A 148 5.92 -6.79 -12.53
CA GLN A 148 7.33 -6.97 -12.21
C GLN A 148 8.18 -7.33 -13.45
N PRO A 149 8.14 -6.54 -14.52
CA PRO A 149 8.88 -6.87 -15.76
C PRO A 149 10.40 -6.91 -15.56
N HIS A 150 10.93 -6.16 -14.58
CA HIS A 150 12.36 -6.11 -14.26
C HIS A 150 12.89 -7.41 -13.63
N THR A 151 12.01 -8.23 -13.04
CA THR A 151 12.34 -9.56 -12.50
C THR A 151 11.80 -10.68 -13.38
N MET A 152 11.38 -10.38 -14.60
CA MET A 152 10.73 -11.33 -15.54
C MET A 152 9.49 -12.00 -14.92
N GLY A 153 8.78 -11.28 -14.06
CA GLY A 153 7.57 -11.74 -13.40
C GLY A 153 7.80 -12.59 -12.15
N TYR A 154 9.03 -12.74 -11.68
CA TYR A 154 9.29 -13.45 -10.43
C TYR A 154 9.19 -12.53 -9.23
N ASP A 155 8.49 -13.00 -8.19
CA ASP A 155 8.51 -12.44 -6.85
C ASP A 155 9.48 -13.19 -5.96
N PHE A 156 10.22 -12.49 -5.13
CA PHE A 156 11.23 -13.05 -4.23
C PHE A 156 10.77 -13.07 -2.76
N SER A 157 9.50 -12.76 -2.50
CA SER A 157 8.92 -12.70 -1.14
C SER A 157 9.79 -11.89 -0.16
N GLU A 158 10.29 -10.74 -0.61
CA GLU A 158 11.25 -9.93 0.16
C GLU A 158 10.68 -9.45 1.50
N MET A 159 9.38 -9.10 1.53
CA MET A 159 8.67 -8.73 2.76
C MET A 159 8.05 -9.97 3.43
N ASN A 160 8.27 -10.12 4.73
CA ASN A 160 7.60 -11.14 5.55
C ASN A 160 6.64 -10.49 6.57
N THR A 161 6.01 -11.33 7.39
CA THR A 161 5.07 -10.87 8.44
C THR A 161 5.76 -9.93 9.44
N ASP A 162 6.97 -10.25 9.90
CA ASP A 162 7.69 -9.46 10.90
C ASP A 162 8.05 -8.07 10.34
N ASP A 163 8.53 -8.03 9.08
CA ASP A 163 8.89 -6.79 8.38
C ASP A 163 7.66 -5.91 8.11
N PHE A 164 6.53 -6.53 7.71
CA PHE A 164 5.27 -5.83 7.52
C PHE A 164 4.74 -5.20 8.81
N ILE A 165 4.76 -5.96 9.91
CA ILE A 165 4.34 -5.45 11.22
C ILE A 165 5.27 -4.33 11.70
N ALA A 166 6.59 -4.48 11.50
CA ALA A 166 7.56 -3.42 11.81
C ALA A 166 7.26 -2.14 11.02
N LEU A 167 6.95 -2.27 9.71
CA LEU A 167 6.54 -1.13 8.88
C LEU A 167 5.26 -0.48 9.42
N CYS A 168 4.22 -1.25 9.72
CA CYS A 168 2.97 -0.72 10.27
C CYS A 168 3.22 0.07 11.57
N ARG A 169 4.05 -0.45 12.47
CA ARG A 169 4.44 0.22 13.73
C ARG A 169 5.18 1.53 13.47
N GLU A 170 6.16 1.50 12.56
CA GLU A 170 6.97 2.68 12.22
C GLU A 170 6.12 3.81 11.64
N ILE A 171 5.16 3.49 10.76
CA ILE A 171 4.31 4.49 10.12
C ILE A 171 3.05 4.83 10.92
N GLY A 172 2.76 4.11 12.02
CA GLY A 172 1.59 4.32 12.87
C GLY A 172 0.28 3.81 12.28
N ALA A 173 0.34 2.73 11.48
CA ALA A 173 -0.82 2.09 10.85
C ALA A 173 -1.20 0.78 11.55
N GLU A 174 -2.50 0.45 11.51
CA GLU A 174 -3.00 -0.88 11.88
C GLU A 174 -2.76 -1.86 10.72
N PRO A 175 -2.23 -3.06 10.99
CA PRO A 175 -2.06 -4.09 9.98
C PRO A 175 -3.41 -4.71 9.62
N PHE A 176 -3.65 -4.88 8.31
CA PHE A 176 -4.78 -5.62 7.76
C PHE A 176 -4.24 -6.73 6.85
N ILE A 177 -4.31 -7.98 7.31
CA ILE A 177 -3.69 -9.12 6.64
C ILE A 177 -4.74 -9.88 5.82
N THR A 178 -4.43 -10.16 4.55
CA THR A 178 -5.24 -10.99 3.66
C THR A 178 -4.65 -12.40 3.60
N ILE A 179 -5.42 -13.40 4.02
CA ILE A 179 -4.98 -14.80 3.94
C ILE A 179 -5.13 -15.37 2.53
N ASN A 180 -4.41 -16.46 2.26
CA ASN A 180 -4.65 -17.34 1.12
C ASN A 180 -5.53 -18.53 1.57
N PRO A 181 -6.84 -18.50 1.36
CA PRO A 181 -7.73 -19.52 1.92
C PRO A 181 -7.83 -20.80 1.10
N CYS A 182 -7.17 -20.86 -0.06
CA CYS A 182 -7.26 -22.00 -0.99
C CYS A 182 -5.97 -22.80 -1.09
N TRP A 183 -4.82 -22.14 -0.98
CA TRP A 183 -3.52 -22.82 -0.94
C TRP A 183 -3.14 -23.28 0.46
N ASN A 184 -3.34 -22.37 1.43
CA ASN A 184 -3.13 -22.73 2.82
C ASN A 184 -4.39 -23.40 3.36
N THR A 185 -4.18 -24.44 4.14
CA THR A 185 -5.28 -25.07 4.89
C THR A 185 -5.83 -24.13 5.96
N PRO A 186 -7.07 -24.33 6.45
CA PRO A 186 -7.60 -23.55 7.57
C PRO A 186 -6.72 -23.59 8.82
N ASP A 187 -6.03 -24.72 9.08
CA ASP A 187 -5.09 -24.83 10.20
C ASP A 187 -3.81 -24.01 9.98
N GLU A 188 -3.28 -23.93 8.77
CA GLU A 188 -2.12 -23.08 8.42
C GLU A 188 -2.46 -21.59 8.51
N ASN A 189 -3.65 -21.19 8.09
CA ASN A 189 -4.12 -19.80 8.25
C ASN A 189 -4.37 -19.45 9.73
N ALA A 190 -4.91 -20.37 10.51
CA ALA A 190 -5.03 -20.21 11.97
C ALA A 190 -3.64 -20.16 12.66
N ALA A 191 -2.67 -20.92 12.18
CA ALA A 191 -1.28 -20.85 12.63
C ALA A 191 -0.64 -19.48 12.35
N TRP A 192 -0.98 -18.83 11.24
CA TRP A 192 -0.55 -17.45 10.97
C TRP A 192 -1.13 -16.45 11.98
N VAL A 193 -2.44 -16.60 12.31
CA VAL A 193 -3.07 -15.81 13.37
C VAL A 193 -2.40 -16.07 14.72
N GLU A 194 -2.12 -17.33 15.07
CA GLU A 194 -1.42 -17.69 16.32
C GLU A 194 0.01 -17.12 16.33
N TYR A 195 0.72 -17.15 15.19
CA TYR A 195 2.03 -16.52 15.07
C TYR A 195 1.96 -15.02 15.40
N CYS A 196 0.96 -14.32 14.90
CA CYS A 196 0.77 -12.90 15.17
C CYS A 196 0.28 -12.60 16.60
N ASN A 197 -0.67 -13.37 17.12
CA ASN A 197 -1.44 -13.00 18.32
C ASN A 197 -1.27 -13.96 19.48
N GLY A 198 -0.72 -15.15 19.25
CA GLY A 198 -0.55 -16.16 20.29
C GLY A 198 0.49 -15.78 21.34
N ASP A 199 0.24 -16.23 22.59
CA ASP A 199 1.20 -16.13 23.69
C ASP A 199 2.43 -17.01 23.42
N VAL A 200 3.57 -16.71 24.03
CA VAL A 200 4.83 -17.48 23.90
C VAL A 200 4.71 -18.94 24.36
N SER A 201 3.66 -19.32 25.07
CA SER A 201 3.37 -20.71 25.42
C SER A 201 2.76 -21.51 24.30
N THR A 202 2.22 -20.85 23.25
CA THR A 202 1.69 -21.51 22.07
C THR A 202 2.80 -21.83 21.06
N PRO A 203 2.65 -22.87 20.21
CA PRO A 203 3.67 -23.27 19.24
C PRO A 203 4.15 -22.12 18.35
N TYR A 204 3.24 -21.38 17.72
CA TYR A 204 3.60 -20.31 16.78
C TYR A 204 3.91 -18.99 17.49
N GLY A 205 3.35 -18.71 18.66
CA GLY A 205 3.79 -17.61 19.53
C GLY A 205 5.23 -17.81 20.02
N LYS A 206 5.60 -19.04 20.36
CA LYS A 206 7.00 -19.41 20.66
C LYS A 206 7.92 -19.27 19.47
N LEU A 207 7.45 -19.64 18.25
CA LEU A 207 8.23 -19.47 17.04
C LEU A 207 8.53 -17.98 16.78
N ARG A 208 7.51 -17.10 16.91
CA ARG A 208 7.70 -15.65 16.85
C ARG A 208 8.72 -15.16 17.88
N ALA A 209 8.59 -15.59 19.12
CA ALA A 209 9.52 -15.21 20.21
C ALA A 209 10.96 -15.64 19.92
N ASN A 210 11.17 -16.85 19.39
CA ASN A 210 12.49 -17.33 18.98
C ASN A 210 13.11 -16.53 17.83
N ARG A 211 12.30 -15.82 17.06
CA ARG A 211 12.73 -14.88 16.01
C ARG A 211 13.00 -13.47 16.53
N GLY A 212 12.93 -13.25 17.86
CA GLY A 212 13.23 -11.99 18.51
C GLY A 212 12.01 -11.13 18.89
N HIS A 213 10.79 -11.62 18.64
CA HIS A 213 9.55 -10.89 18.88
C HIS A 213 8.74 -11.52 20.02
N GLN A 214 9.08 -11.17 21.26
CA GLN A 214 8.48 -11.78 22.46
C GLN A 214 6.98 -11.48 22.57
N GLU A 215 6.59 -10.21 22.37
CA GLU A 215 5.21 -9.77 22.56
C GLU A 215 4.34 -10.10 21.32
N PRO A 216 3.07 -10.48 21.52
CA PRO A 216 2.11 -10.63 20.43
C PRO A 216 1.96 -9.34 19.62
N TYR A 217 1.81 -9.49 18.31
CA TYR A 217 1.59 -8.36 17.40
C TYR A 217 0.18 -7.77 17.53
N ASN A 218 -0.78 -8.55 18.02
CA ASN A 218 -2.18 -8.15 18.22
C ASN A 218 -2.84 -7.64 16.92
N VAL A 219 -2.65 -8.36 15.83
CA VAL A 219 -3.27 -8.05 14.54
C VAL A 219 -4.78 -8.31 14.62
N GLN A 220 -5.58 -7.27 14.43
CA GLN A 220 -7.04 -7.35 14.59
C GLN A 220 -7.77 -7.57 13.26
N PHE A 221 -7.28 -6.98 12.14
CA PHE A 221 -7.98 -7.00 10.86
C PHE A 221 -7.43 -8.09 9.95
N TRP A 222 -8.32 -8.97 9.46
CA TRP A 222 -7.98 -10.07 8.56
C TRP A 222 -9.00 -10.22 7.45
N SER A 223 -8.55 -10.39 6.21
CA SER A 223 -9.40 -10.69 5.06
C SER A 223 -9.35 -12.18 4.71
N LEU A 224 -10.50 -12.76 4.45
CA LEU A 224 -10.68 -14.16 4.05
C LEU A 224 -10.55 -14.31 2.53
N GLY A 225 -9.37 -13.94 2.01
CA GLY A 225 -9.04 -13.93 0.59
C GLY A 225 -9.29 -12.59 -0.09
N ASN A 226 -9.12 -12.57 -1.42
CA ASN A 226 -9.24 -11.40 -2.27
C ASN A 226 -10.07 -11.70 -3.51
N GLU A 227 -11.01 -10.82 -3.87
CA GLU A 227 -11.77 -10.82 -5.13
C GLU A 227 -12.33 -12.18 -5.58
N PHE A 228 -12.83 -12.98 -4.64
CA PHE A 228 -13.60 -14.17 -4.99
C PHE A 228 -14.81 -13.79 -5.84
N GLY A 229 -15.14 -14.65 -6.79
CA GLY A 229 -16.20 -14.39 -7.77
C GLY A 229 -15.74 -13.75 -9.07
N TYR A 230 -14.52 -13.19 -9.10
CA TYR A 230 -13.90 -12.68 -10.33
C TYR A 230 -12.99 -13.71 -11.01
N GLY A 231 -12.73 -14.86 -10.37
CA GLY A 231 -11.89 -15.93 -10.93
C GLY A 231 -10.37 -15.71 -10.78
N HIS A 232 -9.96 -14.77 -9.94
CA HIS A 232 -8.54 -14.48 -9.67
C HIS A 232 -7.94 -15.37 -8.58
N MET A 233 -8.79 -15.94 -7.72
CA MET A 233 -8.38 -16.85 -6.67
C MET A 233 -8.74 -18.28 -7.03
N GLU A 234 -7.88 -19.23 -6.67
CA GLU A 234 -8.21 -20.65 -6.76
C GLU A 234 -9.40 -21.02 -5.85
N GLY A 235 -10.05 -22.15 -6.13
CA GLY A 235 -11.17 -22.64 -5.36
C GLY A 235 -12.53 -22.40 -6.00
N ASP A 236 -13.59 -22.68 -5.25
CA ASP A 236 -14.95 -22.47 -5.72
C ASP A 236 -15.35 -20.99 -5.64
N ASN A 237 -15.39 -20.35 -6.79
CA ASN A 237 -15.73 -18.94 -6.96
C ASN A 237 -17.25 -18.68 -7.04
N THR A 238 -18.10 -19.64 -6.64
CA THR A 238 -19.53 -19.39 -6.40
C THR A 238 -19.78 -18.80 -5.01
N PRO A 239 -20.89 -18.07 -4.77
CA PRO A 239 -21.20 -17.54 -3.46
C PRO A 239 -21.25 -18.61 -2.34
N ALA A 240 -21.83 -19.79 -2.65
CA ALA A 240 -21.93 -20.89 -1.69
C ALA A 240 -20.58 -21.60 -1.46
N GLY A 241 -19.80 -21.81 -2.51
CA GLY A 241 -18.47 -22.41 -2.40
C GLY A 241 -17.51 -21.53 -1.61
N TYR A 242 -17.46 -20.24 -1.94
CA TYR A 242 -16.70 -19.29 -1.16
C TYR A 242 -17.15 -19.20 0.30
N CYS A 243 -18.48 -19.21 0.54
CA CYS A 243 -19.01 -19.21 1.91
C CYS A 243 -18.45 -20.37 2.75
N GLN A 244 -18.39 -21.58 2.15
CA GLN A 244 -17.82 -22.75 2.85
C GLN A 244 -16.33 -22.55 3.16
N ILE A 245 -15.53 -22.09 2.18
CA ILE A 245 -14.10 -21.80 2.33
C ILE A 245 -13.87 -20.77 3.46
N ALA A 246 -14.62 -19.65 3.41
CA ALA A 246 -14.50 -18.58 4.38
C ALA A 246 -14.95 -19.00 5.79
N LEU A 247 -15.99 -19.84 5.90
CA LEU A 247 -16.49 -20.36 7.15
C LEU A 247 -15.47 -21.27 7.86
N GLU A 248 -14.83 -22.17 7.11
CA GLU A 248 -13.82 -23.09 7.64
C GLU A 248 -12.59 -22.34 8.15
N ASN A 249 -12.06 -21.41 7.33
CA ASN A 249 -10.94 -20.59 7.71
C ASN A 249 -11.27 -19.67 8.89
N GLY A 250 -12.37 -18.92 8.81
CA GLY A 250 -12.76 -17.96 9.85
C GLY A 250 -13.00 -18.59 11.21
N LYS A 251 -13.61 -19.79 11.28
CA LYS A 251 -13.76 -20.53 12.54
C LYS A 251 -12.42 -20.85 13.18
N LYS A 252 -11.50 -21.42 12.42
CA LYS A 252 -10.16 -21.78 12.91
C LYS A 252 -9.35 -20.56 13.35
N MET A 253 -9.43 -19.47 12.59
CA MET A 253 -8.77 -18.21 12.97
C MET A 253 -9.32 -17.62 14.25
N LEU A 254 -10.66 -17.66 14.46
CA LEU A 254 -11.30 -17.20 15.70
C LEU A 254 -11.04 -18.12 16.90
N GLU A 255 -10.84 -19.42 16.68
CA GLU A 255 -10.36 -20.35 17.70
C GLU A 255 -8.93 -19.99 18.16
N ALA A 256 -8.05 -19.65 17.22
CA ALA A 256 -6.66 -19.24 17.50
C ALA A 256 -6.58 -17.87 18.20
N SER A 257 -7.45 -16.92 17.84
CA SER A 257 -7.50 -15.58 18.44
C SER A 257 -8.93 -15.04 18.43
N PRO A 258 -9.65 -15.14 19.55
CA PRO A 258 -10.99 -14.59 19.67
C PRO A 258 -11.00 -13.06 19.52
N GLY A 259 -12.04 -12.53 18.87
CA GLY A 259 -12.25 -11.08 18.73
C GLY A 259 -11.59 -10.45 17.50
N LEU A 260 -11.11 -11.24 16.55
CA LEU A 260 -10.65 -10.72 15.25
C LEU A 260 -11.79 -10.04 14.50
N SER A 261 -11.45 -9.02 13.74
CA SER A 261 -12.33 -8.37 12.78
C SER A 261 -12.08 -8.98 11.40
N LEU A 262 -12.93 -9.94 11.01
CA LEU A 262 -12.80 -10.63 9.74
C LEU A 262 -13.57 -9.91 8.64
N CYS A 263 -12.99 -9.89 7.45
CA CYS A 263 -13.57 -9.32 6.23
C CYS A 263 -13.74 -10.43 5.18
N SER A 264 -14.96 -10.67 4.72
CA SER A 264 -15.23 -11.62 3.65
C SER A 264 -15.10 -10.97 2.28
N SER A 265 -14.66 -11.73 1.28
CA SER A 265 -14.49 -11.29 -0.11
C SER A 265 -15.74 -11.55 -0.96
N GLY A 266 -15.83 -10.88 -2.12
CA GLY A 266 -16.87 -11.10 -3.11
C GLY A 266 -17.04 -9.93 -4.08
N PRO A 267 -17.75 -10.13 -5.21
CA PRO A 267 -17.96 -9.10 -6.22
C PRO A 267 -19.10 -8.14 -5.84
N TYR A 268 -18.96 -7.42 -4.73
CA TYR A 268 -19.98 -6.48 -4.27
C TYR A 268 -20.01 -5.18 -5.10
N PRO A 269 -21.21 -4.59 -5.36
CA PRO A 269 -22.54 -5.03 -4.92
C PRO A 269 -23.05 -6.21 -5.75
N ASN A 270 -23.43 -7.28 -5.09
CA ASN A 270 -24.07 -8.43 -5.72
C ASN A 270 -25.08 -9.05 -4.75
N LYS A 271 -26.36 -9.15 -5.17
CA LYS A 271 -27.44 -9.64 -4.30
C LYS A 271 -27.28 -11.10 -3.94
N GLU A 272 -26.85 -11.93 -4.88
CA GLU A 272 -26.65 -13.37 -4.67
C GLU A 272 -25.50 -13.60 -3.66
N TRP A 273 -24.41 -12.85 -3.78
CA TRP A 273 -23.30 -12.88 -2.81
C TRP A 273 -23.73 -12.39 -1.43
N ALA A 274 -24.56 -11.36 -1.35
CA ALA A 274 -25.09 -10.90 -0.08
C ALA A 274 -25.95 -11.98 0.60
N GLU A 275 -26.79 -12.72 -0.15
CA GLU A 275 -27.69 -13.73 0.37
C GLU A 275 -26.99 -15.06 0.70
N PHE A 276 -26.12 -15.56 -0.19
CA PHE A 276 -25.54 -16.90 -0.09
C PHE A 276 -24.11 -16.92 0.48
N SER A 277 -23.47 -15.78 0.65
CA SER A 277 -22.14 -15.66 1.26
C SER A 277 -22.15 -14.73 2.49
N ALA A 278 -22.38 -13.43 2.34
CA ALA A 278 -22.25 -12.49 3.44
C ALA A 278 -23.22 -12.78 4.60
N LYS A 279 -24.47 -13.09 4.32
CA LYS A 279 -25.48 -13.37 5.35
C LYS A 279 -25.18 -14.65 6.16
N PRO A 280 -24.82 -15.80 5.57
CA PRO A 280 -24.40 -16.98 6.34
C PRO A 280 -23.11 -16.75 7.13
N LEU A 281 -22.22 -15.86 6.67
CA LEU A 281 -20.98 -15.52 7.35
C LEU A 281 -21.13 -14.45 8.46
N ALA A 282 -22.31 -13.86 8.65
CA ALA A 282 -22.52 -12.72 9.55
C ALA A 282 -22.09 -12.99 11.02
N GLY A 283 -22.09 -14.26 11.46
CA GLY A 283 -21.60 -14.66 12.78
C GLY A 283 -20.08 -14.81 12.89
N ILE A 284 -19.36 -14.75 11.75
CA ILE A 284 -17.91 -14.95 11.62
C ILE A 284 -17.26 -13.66 11.11
N SER A 285 -17.77 -13.13 10.01
CA SER A 285 -17.22 -11.94 9.34
C SER A 285 -18.07 -10.71 9.65
N GLN A 286 -17.45 -9.67 10.18
CA GLN A 286 -18.10 -8.40 10.51
C GLN A 286 -18.07 -7.41 9.36
N MET A 287 -17.33 -7.72 8.28
CA MET A 287 -17.15 -6.85 7.12
C MET A 287 -17.23 -7.64 5.81
N ILE A 288 -17.64 -6.96 4.75
CA ILE A 288 -17.42 -7.41 3.37
C ILE A 288 -16.40 -6.50 2.70
N SER A 289 -15.57 -7.07 1.84
CA SER A 289 -14.65 -6.34 0.97
C SER A 289 -15.40 -5.85 -0.27
N GLN A 290 -15.30 -4.55 -0.56
CA GLN A 290 -15.82 -3.95 -1.79
C GLN A 290 -14.73 -3.10 -2.43
N HIS A 291 -14.46 -3.34 -3.70
CA HIS A 291 -13.47 -2.63 -4.49
C HIS A 291 -14.12 -1.70 -5.50
N TYR A 292 -13.45 -0.59 -5.82
CA TYR A 292 -13.88 0.30 -6.86
C TYR A 292 -12.73 1.06 -7.50
N TYR A 293 -12.60 0.90 -8.81
CA TYR A 293 -11.69 1.70 -9.63
C TYR A 293 -12.50 2.64 -10.51
N GLY A 294 -12.30 3.94 -10.29
CA GLY A 294 -12.99 4.97 -11.05
C GLY A 294 -12.44 5.04 -12.45
N TYR A 295 -13.35 5.14 -13.41
CA TYR A 295 -13.09 5.41 -14.80
C TYR A 295 -12.01 4.51 -15.46
N ASP A 296 -12.45 3.54 -16.25
CA ASP A 296 -11.61 2.66 -17.05
C ASP A 296 -11.47 3.20 -18.48
N PRO A 297 -10.25 3.60 -18.91
CA PRO A 297 -10.01 4.14 -20.25
C PRO A 297 -10.10 3.08 -21.36
N HIS A 298 -10.01 1.79 -21.04
CA HIS A 298 -10.07 0.73 -22.05
C HIS A 298 -11.43 0.62 -22.74
N TYR A 299 -12.48 1.15 -22.13
CA TYR A 299 -13.85 1.04 -22.62
C TYR A 299 -14.43 2.37 -23.12
N THR A 300 -13.60 3.42 -23.29
CA THR A 300 -14.09 4.73 -23.67
C THR A 300 -13.16 5.43 -24.65
N ASP A 301 -13.72 5.84 -25.78
CA ASP A 301 -13.07 6.80 -26.67
C ASP A 301 -13.12 8.19 -26.01
N LEU A 302 -11.95 8.71 -25.64
CA LEU A 302 -11.81 10.04 -25.12
C LEU A 302 -11.43 11.00 -26.21
N SER A 303 -12.20 12.07 -26.34
CA SER A 303 -11.93 13.10 -27.33
C SER A 303 -11.14 14.28 -26.77
N THR A 304 -11.30 14.57 -25.46
CA THR A 304 -10.65 15.74 -24.83
C THR A 304 -10.25 15.47 -23.37
N VAL A 305 -9.26 16.24 -22.89
CA VAL A 305 -8.84 16.22 -21.48
C VAL A 305 -9.98 16.59 -20.52
N GLU A 306 -10.84 17.51 -20.93
CA GLU A 306 -12.00 17.93 -20.12
C GLU A 306 -13.01 16.78 -19.97
N GLU A 307 -13.26 16.01 -21.03
CA GLU A 307 -14.16 14.84 -20.93
C GLU A 307 -13.59 13.77 -20.02
N GLU A 308 -12.29 13.47 -20.13
CA GLU A 308 -11.59 12.55 -19.25
C GLU A 308 -11.76 12.99 -17.78
N TYR A 309 -11.42 14.25 -17.50
CA TYR A 309 -11.54 14.83 -16.17
C TYR A 309 -12.97 14.71 -15.62
N ASN A 310 -13.95 15.15 -16.39
CA ASN A 310 -15.35 15.17 -15.95
C ASN A 310 -15.90 13.76 -15.70
N ARG A 311 -15.52 12.77 -16.51
CA ARG A 311 -15.89 11.35 -16.31
C ARG A 311 -15.24 10.79 -15.04
N CYS A 312 -13.97 11.12 -14.80
CA CYS A 312 -13.29 10.74 -13.55
C CYS A 312 -14.04 11.30 -12.33
N MET A 313 -14.41 12.58 -12.34
CA MET A 313 -15.19 13.19 -11.24
C MET A 313 -16.57 12.54 -11.08
N ALA A 314 -17.25 12.24 -12.18
CA ALA A 314 -18.56 11.59 -12.16
C ALA A 314 -18.52 10.18 -11.56
N SER A 315 -17.39 9.49 -11.67
CA SER A 315 -17.22 8.12 -11.14
C SER A 315 -17.31 8.06 -9.60
N VAL A 316 -17.10 9.16 -8.90
CA VAL A 316 -17.31 9.24 -7.43
C VAL A 316 -18.79 9.01 -7.06
N SER A 317 -19.71 9.59 -7.83
CA SER A 317 -21.15 9.35 -7.63
C SER A 317 -21.51 7.89 -7.91
N ARG A 318 -20.90 7.29 -8.92
CA ARG A 318 -21.09 5.87 -9.21
C ARG A 318 -20.60 4.97 -8.08
N MET A 319 -19.44 5.25 -7.49
CA MET A 319 -18.94 4.55 -6.30
C MET A 319 -19.94 4.62 -5.15
N ARG A 320 -20.51 5.80 -4.86
CA ARG A 320 -21.55 5.98 -3.84
C ARG A 320 -22.80 5.13 -4.13
N GLU A 321 -23.29 5.11 -5.37
CA GLU A 321 -24.43 4.27 -5.76
C GLU A 321 -24.16 2.79 -5.48
N LEU A 322 -22.97 2.29 -5.80
CA LEU A 322 -22.59 0.90 -5.56
C LEU A 322 -22.53 0.58 -4.06
N ILE A 323 -22.00 1.50 -3.23
CA ILE A 323 -22.02 1.36 -1.77
C ILE A 323 -23.46 1.27 -1.26
N HIS A 324 -24.36 2.14 -1.72
CA HIS A 324 -25.77 2.11 -1.34
C HIS A 324 -26.47 0.82 -1.79
N GLN A 325 -26.15 0.29 -2.98
CA GLN A 325 -26.68 -1.00 -3.46
C GLN A 325 -26.21 -2.15 -2.56
N SER A 326 -24.93 -2.21 -2.19
CA SER A 326 -24.44 -3.18 -1.21
C SER A 326 -25.20 -3.09 0.11
N ARG A 327 -25.37 -1.88 0.63
CA ARG A 327 -26.06 -1.66 1.92
C ARG A 327 -27.50 -2.16 1.92
N GLN A 328 -28.20 -2.10 0.78
CA GLN A 328 -29.60 -2.59 0.65
C GLN A 328 -29.73 -4.09 0.87
N TRP A 329 -28.70 -4.88 0.57
CA TRP A 329 -28.75 -6.34 0.62
C TRP A 329 -28.02 -6.95 1.82
N LEU A 330 -27.16 -6.16 2.49
CA LEU A 330 -26.40 -6.62 3.64
C LEU A 330 -27.20 -6.49 4.94
N GLU A 331 -27.02 -7.46 5.85
CA GLU A 331 -27.53 -7.35 7.21
C GLU A 331 -26.97 -6.11 7.90
N PRO A 332 -27.73 -5.43 8.77
CA PRO A 332 -27.28 -4.18 9.44
C PRO A 332 -25.98 -4.33 10.25
N SER A 333 -25.70 -5.54 10.75
CA SER A 333 -24.48 -5.83 11.52
C SER A 333 -23.22 -5.94 10.66
N ILE A 334 -23.36 -6.16 9.35
CA ILE A 334 -22.24 -6.31 8.42
C ILE A 334 -21.84 -4.92 7.91
N ARG A 335 -20.59 -4.56 8.07
CA ARG A 335 -20.01 -3.31 7.61
C ARG A 335 -19.33 -3.49 6.24
N ILE A 336 -18.98 -2.41 5.59
CA ILE A 336 -18.28 -2.40 4.30
C ILE A 336 -16.84 -1.97 4.53
N SER A 337 -15.90 -2.77 4.02
CA SER A 337 -14.50 -2.43 3.86
C SER A 337 -14.28 -2.01 2.40
N MET A 338 -13.97 -0.73 2.17
CA MET A 338 -13.56 -0.24 0.84
C MET A 338 -12.06 -0.42 0.69
N ASP A 339 -11.60 -1.66 0.71
CA ASP A 339 -10.20 -2.02 0.89
C ASP A 339 -9.37 -2.03 -0.39
N GLU A 340 -9.97 -1.68 -1.54
CA GLU A 340 -9.27 -1.21 -2.73
C GLU A 340 -10.07 -0.12 -3.45
N TRP A 341 -9.45 1.04 -3.65
CA TRP A 341 -10.02 2.09 -4.48
C TRP A 341 -8.94 2.99 -5.08
N ASN A 342 -9.10 3.35 -6.34
CA ASN A 342 -8.27 4.31 -7.06
C ASN A 342 -8.97 4.68 -8.39
N VAL A 343 -8.29 5.44 -9.25
CA VAL A 343 -8.60 5.55 -10.67
C VAL A 343 -7.93 4.40 -11.42
N TRP A 344 -8.57 3.86 -12.46
CA TRP A 344 -8.00 2.78 -13.27
C TRP A 344 -6.69 3.16 -13.96
N TYR A 345 -6.49 4.45 -14.23
CA TYR A 345 -5.27 4.98 -14.84
C TYR A 345 -3.99 4.74 -14.06
N ALA A 346 -4.05 4.43 -12.78
CA ALA A 346 -2.87 4.27 -11.93
C ALA A 346 -1.84 3.30 -12.53
N TRP A 347 -2.28 2.31 -13.29
CA TRP A 347 -1.41 1.34 -13.97
C TRP A 347 -0.82 1.81 -15.31
N TYR A 348 -1.35 2.89 -15.90
CA TYR A 348 -1.07 3.21 -17.31
C TYR A 348 -0.39 4.55 -17.52
N ARG A 349 -0.45 5.44 -16.55
CA ARG A 349 0.14 6.76 -16.65
C ARG A 349 0.60 7.32 -15.31
N PRO A 350 1.55 8.28 -15.31
CA PRO A 350 1.90 9.02 -14.11
C PRO A 350 0.67 9.73 -13.49
N SER A 351 0.67 9.87 -12.17
CA SER A 351 -0.38 10.59 -11.44
C SER A 351 -0.48 12.06 -11.87
N SER A 352 -1.69 12.60 -11.78
CA SER A 352 -2.02 13.98 -12.13
C SER A 352 -2.91 14.64 -11.10
N VAL A 353 -3.14 15.93 -11.27
CA VAL A 353 -4.08 16.71 -10.45
C VAL A 353 -5.51 16.18 -10.58
N THR A 354 -5.90 15.62 -11.73
CA THR A 354 -7.19 14.90 -11.88
C THR A 354 -7.33 13.83 -10.80
N ASP A 355 -6.30 13.01 -10.60
CA ASP A 355 -6.32 11.93 -9.62
C ASP A 355 -6.36 12.48 -8.18
N GLY A 356 -5.68 13.60 -7.94
CA GLY A 356 -5.70 14.30 -6.66
C GLY A 356 -7.10 14.86 -6.30
N ILE A 357 -7.79 15.48 -7.26
CA ILE A 357 -9.18 15.96 -7.06
C ILE A 357 -10.14 14.78 -6.86
N TYR A 358 -9.99 13.71 -7.66
CA TYR A 358 -10.76 12.47 -7.48
C TYR A 358 -10.56 11.90 -6.06
N ALA A 359 -9.32 11.78 -5.60
CA ALA A 359 -9.03 11.28 -4.25
C ALA A 359 -9.65 12.16 -3.16
N ALA A 360 -9.63 13.49 -3.30
CA ALA A 360 -10.27 14.40 -2.37
C ALA A 360 -11.79 14.16 -2.28
N LEU A 361 -12.46 14.03 -3.42
CA LEU A 361 -13.90 13.78 -3.49
C LEU A 361 -14.28 12.40 -2.96
N VAL A 362 -13.47 11.36 -3.25
CA VAL A 362 -13.68 10.01 -2.70
C VAL A 362 -13.53 10.01 -1.19
N LEU A 363 -12.49 10.64 -0.64
CA LEU A 363 -12.31 10.75 0.81
C LEU A 363 -13.46 11.50 1.48
N HIS A 364 -13.95 12.60 0.88
CA HIS A 364 -15.13 13.30 1.36
C HIS A 364 -16.37 12.38 1.37
N MET A 365 -16.58 11.66 0.28
CA MET A 365 -17.69 10.71 0.14
C MET A 365 -17.61 9.59 1.17
N LEU A 366 -16.43 8.98 1.35
CA LEU A 366 -16.21 7.90 2.33
C LEU A 366 -16.45 8.39 3.78
N MET A 367 -16.00 9.59 4.13
CA MET A 367 -16.28 10.19 5.43
C MET A 367 -17.79 10.43 5.65
N GLU A 368 -18.52 10.81 4.61
CA GLU A 368 -19.98 10.98 4.67
C GLU A 368 -20.69 9.63 4.83
N GLU A 369 -20.26 8.61 4.10
CA GLU A 369 -20.87 7.29 4.09
C GLU A 369 -20.45 6.41 5.27
N ALA A 370 -19.42 6.79 6.02
CA ALA A 370 -18.91 6.00 7.15
C ALA A 370 -20.00 5.62 8.16
N GLU A 371 -20.86 6.57 8.52
CA GLU A 371 -22.00 6.31 9.43
C GLU A 371 -23.22 5.81 8.66
N LYS A 372 -23.60 6.46 7.55
CA LYS A 372 -24.83 6.19 6.81
C LYS A 372 -24.86 4.78 6.18
N SER A 373 -23.72 4.35 5.62
CA SER A 373 -23.59 3.08 4.91
C SER A 373 -22.78 2.05 5.68
N GLY A 374 -22.26 2.40 6.86
CA GLY A 374 -21.52 1.48 7.72
C GLY A 374 -20.14 1.13 7.16
N ILE A 375 -19.42 2.08 6.54
CA ILE A 375 -18.05 1.84 6.11
C ILE A 375 -17.14 1.71 7.33
N ALA A 376 -16.43 0.58 7.44
CA ALA A 376 -15.55 0.28 8.55
C ALA A 376 -14.16 0.88 8.35
N LEU A 377 -13.60 0.71 7.16
CA LEU A 377 -12.29 1.19 6.76
C LEU A 377 -12.23 1.37 5.25
N ALA A 378 -11.19 2.05 4.78
CA ALA A 378 -10.92 2.22 3.35
C ALA A 378 -9.41 2.24 3.11
N CYS A 379 -8.94 1.45 2.11
CA CYS A 379 -7.54 1.39 1.72
C CYS A 379 -7.41 1.83 0.26
N HIS A 380 -6.61 2.87 0.04
CA HIS A 380 -6.28 3.30 -1.31
C HIS A 380 -5.30 2.31 -1.97
N PHE A 381 -5.53 1.96 -3.21
CA PHE A 381 -4.64 1.13 -3.99
C PHE A 381 -3.83 1.99 -4.97
N GLN A 382 -2.51 2.10 -4.80
CA GLN A 382 -1.69 1.68 -3.69
C GLN A 382 -0.70 2.79 -3.28
N ALA A 383 0.10 2.55 -2.23
CA ALA A 383 0.95 3.61 -1.69
C ALA A 383 2.10 4.01 -2.64
N ILE A 384 2.72 3.06 -3.35
CA ILE A 384 3.96 3.27 -4.11
C ILE A 384 3.73 3.11 -5.61
N ASN A 385 4.17 4.10 -6.38
CA ASN A 385 4.22 4.21 -7.85
C ASN A 385 2.88 4.19 -8.60
N GLU A 386 1.84 3.61 -8.05
CA GLU A 386 0.51 3.53 -8.65
C GLU A 386 -0.53 4.37 -7.89
N GLY A 387 -0.08 5.30 -7.09
CA GLY A 387 -0.97 6.15 -6.32
C GLY A 387 -0.26 7.28 -5.61
N MET A 388 0.05 7.13 -4.30
CA MET A 388 0.38 8.24 -3.41
C MET A 388 1.83 8.71 -3.50
N LEU A 389 2.78 7.79 -3.71
CA LEU A 389 4.21 8.08 -3.78
C LEU A 389 4.75 7.77 -5.18
N CYS A 390 5.53 8.69 -5.72
CA CYS A 390 6.41 8.42 -6.86
C CYS A 390 7.81 8.11 -6.33
N VAL A 391 8.20 6.84 -6.42
CA VAL A 391 9.51 6.34 -5.96
C VAL A 391 10.40 6.13 -7.18
N LYS A 392 11.51 6.84 -7.21
CA LYS A 392 12.59 6.69 -8.20
C LYS A 392 13.86 6.22 -7.50
N PRO A 393 14.88 5.74 -8.21
CA PRO A 393 16.08 5.20 -7.59
C PRO A 393 16.73 6.09 -6.54
N ASN A 394 16.68 7.41 -6.71
CA ASN A 394 17.34 8.39 -5.83
C ASN A 394 16.40 9.46 -5.26
N HIS A 395 15.08 9.28 -5.41
CA HIS A 395 14.12 10.30 -5.01
C HIS A 395 12.74 9.70 -4.70
N VAL A 396 12.10 10.22 -3.66
CA VAL A 396 10.70 9.95 -3.32
C VAL A 396 9.94 11.27 -3.27
N SER A 397 8.75 11.31 -3.86
CA SER A 397 7.88 12.48 -3.81
C SER A 397 6.41 12.08 -3.68
N LEU A 398 5.61 12.94 -3.05
CA LEU A 398 4.18 12.81 -3.05
C LEU A 398 3.63 13.11 -4.46
N THR A 399 2.74 12.27 -4.94
CA THR A 399 1.89 12.58 -6.09
C THR A 399 0.78 13.56 -5.69
N ALA A 400 -0.04 14.01 -6.64
CA ALA A 400 -1.21 14.83 -6.31
C ALA A 400 -2.18 14.11 -5.37
N GLN A 401 -2.39 12.79 -5.55
CA GLN A 401 -3.17 11.96 -4.62
C GLN A 401 -2.53 11.92 -3.23
N GLY A 402 -1.22 11.67 -3.16
CA GLY A 402 -0.49 11.60 -1.90
C GLY A 402 -0.50 12.93 -1.15
N GLN A 403 -0.41 14.06 -1.84
CA GLN A 403 -0.53 15.39 -1.24
C GLN A 403 -1.89 15.56 -0.54
N VAL A 404 -2.99 15.26 -1.23
CA VAL A 404 -4.35 15.34 -0.67
C VAL A 404 -4.52 14.35 0.48
N PHE A 405 -4.16 13.08 0.28
CA PHE A 405 -4.33 12.01 1.27
C PHE A 405 -3.59 12.33 2.57
N SER A 406 -2.34 12.76 2.49
CA SER A 406 -1.53 13.14 3.65
C SER A 406 -2.18 14.29 4.45
N TRP A 407 -2.70 15.31 3.76
CA TRP A 407 -3.35 16.43 4.42
C TRP A 407 -4.70 16.03 5.03
N MET A 408 -5.53 15.29 4.30
CA MET A 408 -6.81 14.80 4.80
C MET A 408 -6.65 13.96 6.07
N ASN A 409 -5.68 13.05 6.09
CA ASN A 409 -5.42 12.19 7.27
C ASN A 409 -4.92 12.96 8.49
N ARG A 410 -4.24 14.08 8.31
CA ARG A 410 -3.74 14.92 9.42
C ARG A 410 -4.76 15.96 9.90
N TRP A 411 -5.65 16.39 9.01
CA TRP A 411 -6.61 17.46 9.29
C TRP A 411 -7.93 16.94 9.83
N HIS A 412 -8.41 15.81 9.34
CA HIS A 412 -9.73 15.27 9.68
C HIS A 412 -9.64 14.17 10.75
N MET A 413 -9.20 14.54 11.94
CA MET A 413 -9.03 13.65 13.10
C MET A 413 -10.14 13.91 14.12
N GLY A 414 -11.34 13.36 13.91
CA GLY A 414 -12.41 13.54 14.88
C GLY A 414 -13.80 13.27 14.31
N ASN A 415 -14.81 13.89 14.89
CA ASN A 415 -16.19 13.71 14.47
C ASN A 415 -16.51 14.60 13.27
N ARG A 416 -17.16 14.02 12.27
CA ARG A 416 -17.67 14.79 11.12
C ARG A 416 -18.90 15.61 11.53
N LEU A 417 -18.90 16.87 11.18
CA LEU A 417 -20.09 17.71 11.23
C LEU A 417 -20.88 17.58 9.92
N CYS A 418 -22.22 17.73 9.98
CA CYS A 418 -23.05 17.67 8.78
C CYS A 418 -22.64 18.75 7.78
N SER A 419 -22.40 18.33 6.53
CA SER A 419 -22.20 19.21 5.38
C SER A 419 -23.29 18.96 4.36
N ALA A 420 -23.81 20.02 3.75
CA ALA A 420 -24.81 19.93 2.69
C ALA A 420 -24.19 19.62 1.30
N SER A 421 -22.88 19.60 1.18
CA SER A 421 -22.18 19.45 -0.10
C SER A 421 -21.14 18.35 -0.04
N GLN A 422 -21.10 17.51 -1.09
CA GLN A 422 -20.03 16.51 -1.30
C GLN A 422 -18.64 17.15 -1.49
N GLU A 423 -18.62 18.42 -1.87
CA GLU A 423 -17.39 19.15 -2.12
C GLU A 423 -16.81 19.80 -0.84
N ALA A 424 -17.45 19.61 0.33
CA ALA A 424 -16.96 20.11 1.59
C ALA A 424 -17.15 19.10 2.72
N VAL A 425 -16.11 18.92 3.52
CA VAL A 425 -16.14 18.13 4.76
C VAL A 425 -15.64 18.99 5.91
N ILE A 426 -16.32 18.90 7.04
CA ILE A 426 -15.99 19.62 8.26
C ILE A 426 -15.91 18.60 9.38
N THR A 427 -14.84 18.67 10.17
CA THR A 427 -14.65 17.81 11.35
C THR A 427 -14.31 18.65 12.57
N VAL A 428 -14.62 18.11 13.75
CA VAL A 428 -14.20 18.66 15.03
C VAL A 428 -13.43 17.59 15.80
N ASP A 429 -12.22 17.92 16.22
CA ASP A 429 -11.39 17.00 17.01
C ASP A 429 -11.76 17.02 18.51
N ARG A 430 -11.04 16.22 19.32
CA ARG A 430 -11.28 16.10 20.76
C ARG A 430 -10.95 17.38 21.53
N GLU A 431 -10.10 18.23 20.99
CA GLU A 431 -9.73 19.54 21.54
C GLU A 431 -10.68 20.66 21.10
N GLY A 432 -11.68 20.33 20.29
CA GLY A 432 -12.67 21.30 19.78
C GLY A 432 -12.19 22.09 18.56
N ARG A 433 -11.04 21.76 17.97
CA ARG A 433 -10.55 22.42 16.75
C ARG A 433 -11.40 21.98 15.55
N VAL A 434 -11.86 22.96 14.79
CA VAL A 434 -12.65 22.73 13.58
C VAL A 434 -11.72 22.73 12.37
N SER A 435 -11.77 21.68 11.58
CA SER A 435 -11.06 21.57 10.31
C SER A 435 -12.06 21.40 9.17
N ALA A 436 -11.87 22.13 8.08
CA ALA A 436 -12.68 22.02 6.89
C ALA A 436 -11.82 21.81 5.65
N THR A 437 -12.30 21.00 4.74
CA THR A 437 -11.73 20.84 3.39
C THR A 437 -12.81 21.11 2.37
N VAL A 438 -12.51 21.94 1.38
CA VAL A 438 -13.41 22.27 0.28
C VAL A 438 -12.74 21.93 -1.04
N VAL A 439 -13.45 21.26 -1.94
CA VAL A 439 -12.98 20.92 -3.28
C VAL A 439 -13.69 21.79 -4.32
N ASN A 440 -12.93 22.38 -5.24
CA ASN A 440 -13.46 22.91 -6.48
C ASN A 440 -13.12 21.94 -7.62
N ALA A 441 -14.05 21.06 -7.93
CA ALA A 441 -13.91 20.07 -8.99
C ALA A 441 -14.32 20.60 -10.39
N ALA A 442 -14.68 21.88 -10.53
CA ALA A 442 -15.00 22.44 -11.84
C ALA A 442 -13.76 22.54 -12.72
N PHE A 443 -13.86 22.19 -14.00
CA PHE A 443 -12.73 22.24 -14.94
C PHE A 443 -12.33 23.69 -15.31
N HIS A 444 -13.30 24.61 -15.43
CA HIS A 444 -13.04 26.01 -15.87
C HIS A 444 -13.49 27.07 -14.85
N ARG A 445 -14.36 26.73 -13.91
CA ARG A 445 -15.04 27.74 -13.09
C ARG A 445 -14.38 27.93 -11.73
N LYS A 446 -14.18 29.19 -11.36
CA LYS A 446 -13.86 29.55 -9.97
C LYS A 446 -15.05 29.27 -9.06
N LYS A 447 -14.79 28.92 -7.81
CA LYS A 447 -15.80 28.65 -6.78
C LYS A 447 -15.63 29.62 -5.62
N PRO A 448 -16.66 30.45 -5.33
CA PRO A 448 -16.68 31.24 -4.10
C PRO A 448 -16.95 30.31 -2.91
N VAL A 449 -16.18 30.45 -1.86
CA VAL A 449 -16.37 29.75 -0.59
C VAL A 449 -16.55 30.78 0.51
N ASP A 450 -17.66 30.69 1.25
CA ASP A 450 -17.96 31.50 2.42
C ASP A 450 -17.88 30.65 3.67
N PHE A 451 -17.00 31.01 4.58
CA PHE A 451 -16.80 30.38 5.88
C PHE A 451 -16.83 31.38 7.03
N SER A 452 -17.39 32.57 6.78
CA SER A 452 -17.50 33.67 7.75
C SER A 452 -18.19 33.26 9.05
N SER A 453 -19.13 32.29 8.99
CA SER A 453 -19.86 31.77 10.15
C SER A 453 -19.02 30.95 11.14
N PHE A 454 -17.82 30.50 10.76
CA PHE A 454 -16.93 29.73 11.64
C PHE A 454 -15.98 30.62 12.46
N GLY A 455 -15.91 31.90 12.17
CA GLY A 455 -14.97 32.82 12.77
C GLY A 455 -13.62 32.89 12.02
N PRO A 456 -12.58 33.50 12.61
CA PRO A 456 -11.29 33.65 11.96
C PRO A 456 -10.57 32.33 11.82
N CYS A 457 -10.00 32.05 10.64
CA CYS A 457 -9.12 30.93 10.42
C CYS A 457 -7.79 31.10 11.15
N SER A 458 -7.28 30.01 11.73
CA SER A 458 -5.90 29.91 12.22
C SER A 458 -4.93 29.43 11.14
N GLU A 459 -5.41 28.63 10.20
CA GLU A 459 -4.63 28.12 9.05
C GLU A 459 -5.54 28.08 7.80
N ALA A 460 -4.99 28.46 6.65
CA ALA A 460 -5.66 28.33 5.35
C ALA A 460 -4.63 28.01 4.26
N VAL A 461 -4.76 26.82 3.64
CA VAL A 461 -3.83 26.34 2.61
C VAL A 461 -4.61 25.91 1.38
N LEU A 462 -4.22 26.46 0.24
CA LEU A 462 -4.80 26.15 -1.06
C LEU A 462 -3.85 25.25 -1.87
N PHE A 463 -4.36 24.13 -2.34
CA PHE A 463 -3.76 23.26 -3.33
C PHE A 463 -4.34 23.59 -4.69
N SER A 464 -3.52 24.06 -5.62
CA SER A 464 -3.94 24.43 -6.97
C SER A 464 -2.89 24.04 -8.01
N SER A 465 -3.31 24.00 -9.26
CA SER A 465 -2.43 23.75 -10.40
C SER A 465 -2.95 24.44 -11.65
N ASP A 466 -2.04 24.82 -12.54
CA ASP A 466 -2.39 25.39 -13.84
C ASP A 466 -2.72 24.31 -14.89
N THR A 467 -2.52 23.03 -14.54
CA THR A 467 -2.77 21.89 -15.45
C THR A 467 -3.30 20.67 -14.69
N VAL A 468 -4.14 19.90 -15.37
CA VAL A 468 -4.59 18.57 -14.91
C VAL A 468 -3.90 17.44 -15.68
N LEU A 469 -3.06 17.76 -16.68
CA LEU A 469 -2.36 16.79 -17.51
C LEU A 469 -1.29 16.04 -16.70
N PRO A 470 -1.11 14.71 -16.91
CA PRO A 470 -0.05 13.96 -16.30
C PRO A 470 1.33 14.23 -16.99
N PRO A 471 2.45 14.20 -16.23
CA PRO A 471 2.48 14.20 -14.79
C PRO A 471 2.21 15.59 -14.21
N SER A 472 1.38 15.69 -13.18
CA SER A 472 1.17 16.97 -12.48
C SER A 472 0.91 16.76 -10.99
N SER A 473 1.22 17.79 -10.20
CA SER A 473 0.98 17.85 -8.76
C SER A 473 0.47 19.23 -8.36
N PHE A 474 -0.03 19.34 -7.14
CA PHE A 474 -0.48 20.62 -6.63
C PHE A 474 0.70 21.50 -6.17
N THR A 475 0.56 22.79 -6.44
CA THR A 475 1.29 23.84 -5.73
C THR A 475 0.51 24.17 -4.46
N GLN A 476 1.22 24.18 -3.32
CA GLN A 476 0.65 24.52 -2.02
C GLN A 476 0.92 26.00 -1.71
N SER A 477 -0.13 26.76 -1.42
CA SER A 477 -0.02 28.17 -1.10
C SER A 477 -0.70 28.47 0.23
N ASN A 478 -0.02 29.18 1.14
CA ASN A 478 -0.65 29.75 2.31
C ASN A 478 -1.54 30.93 1.83
N VAL A 479 -2.83 30.86 2.14
CA VAL A 479 -3.83 31.86 1.74
C VAL A 479 -4.53 32.47 2.94
N LEU A 480 -3.92 32.41 4.14
CA LEU A 480 -4.52 32.90 5.38
C LEU A 480 -4.91 34.38 5.31
N ASP A 481 -4.04 35.23 4.77
CA ASP A 481 -4.33 36.67 4.61
C ASP A 481 -5.50 36.92 3.66
N GLN A 482 -5.63 36.11 2.60
CA GLN A 482 -6.75 36.18 1.65
C GLN A 482 -8.06 35.68 2.27
N ALA A 483 -7.95 34.71 3.21
CA ALA A 483 -9.07 34.12 3.92
C ALA A 483 -9.54 34.95 5.12
N ALA A 484 -8.83 36.01 5.52
CA ALA A 484 -9.14 36.82 6.71
C ALA A 484 -10.53 37.45 6.68
N GLY A 485 -11.11 37.68 5.50
CA GLY A 485 -12.48 38.19 5.32
C GLY A 485 -13.60 37.14 5.44
N GLY A 486 -13.26 35.86 5.72
CA GLY A 486 -14.24 34.76 5.79
C GLY A 486 -14.73 34.27 4.43
N THR A 487 -14.15 34.76 3.32
CA THR A 487 -14.49 34.35 1.95
C THR A 487 -13.23 34.18 1.11
N LEU A 488 -13.25 33.22 0.17
CA LEU A 488 -12.16 32.98 -0.77
C LEU A 488 -12.72 32.58 -2.14
N GLN A 489 -12.04 33.00 -3.22
CA GLN A 489 -12.29 32.52 -4.58
C GLN A 489 -11.31 31.40 -4.94
N MET A 490 -11.78 30.16 -4.94
CA MET A 490 -10.98 29.00 -5.33
C MET A 490 -10.83 28.91 -6.86
N PRO A 491 -9.62 28.71 -7.40
CA PRO A 491 -9.43 28.40 -8.82
C PRO A 491 -10.09 27.03 -9.17
N PRO A 492 -10.25 26.71 -10.47
CA PRO A 492 -10.63 25.37 -10.91
C PRO A 492 -9.67 24.30 -10.36
N HIS A 493 -10.13 23.03 -10.33
CA HIS A 493 -9.35 21.85 -9.92
C HIS A 493 -8.40 22.13 -8.74
N SER A 494 -9.00 22.58 -7.61
CA SER A 494 -8.25 22.94 -6.40
C SER A 494 -8.88 22.38 -5.12
N VAL A 495 -8.06 22.28 -4.07
CA VAL A 495 -8.49 21.84 -2.72
C VAL A 495 -8.06 22.88 -1.70
N LEU A 496 -9.00 23.34 -0.89
CA LEU A 496 -8.77 24.32 0.18
C LEU A 496 -8.89 23.64 1.54
N PHE A 497 -7.87 23.76 2.35
CA PHE A 497 -7.81 23.31 3.73
C PHE A 497 -7.89 24.51 4.67
N LEU A 498 -8.85 24.47 5.61
CA LEU A 498 -9.12 25.53 6.60
C LEU A 498 -9.11 24.95 8.01
N ARG A 499 -8.52 25.67 8.96
CA ARG A 499 -8.59 25.37 10.39
C ARG A 499 -9.03 26.62 11.17
N PHE A 500 -9.96 26.43 12.10
CA PHE A 500 -10.56 27.48 12.92
C PHE A 500 -10.22 27.31 14.38
#